data_f388c8cbda331ecdbbb609dce6faafe0
#
_entry.id   f388c8cbda331ecdbbb609dce6faafe0
#
_cell.length_a   1.000
_cell.length_b   1.000
_cell.length_c   1.000
_cell.angle_alpha   90.00
_cell.angle_beta   90.00
_cell.angle_gamma   90.00
#
_symmetry.space_group_name_H-M   'P 1'
#
loop_
_entity.id
_entity.type
_entity.pdbx_description
1 polymer ?
#
loop_
_entity_poly.entity_id
_entity_poly.type
_entity_poly.pdbx_seq_one_letter_code
_entity_poly.pdbx_strand_id
1 'polypeptide(L)'
;MSSIPLSNLDSVLTSTDKAKGLPNQHYISEAVFEEEKEAILFDNWSAIGTGKDIPNPGDVKPMNFVGMPIILVRDSSGDINVFQNTCRHRGMILIDEPTNISGVIRCPYHSWCYDLKGELCATPMVG
;
A
#
# COMPACT_ATOMS: atom_id res chain seq x y z
N MET A 1 -0.34 18.41 13.07
CA MET A 1 0.06 17.02 13.43
C MET A 1 -0.08 16.93 14.94
N SER A 2 -1.11 16.24 15.42
CA SER A 2 -1.32 16.00 16.84
C SER A 2 -0.56 14.73 17.18
N SER A 3 0.62 14.85 17.76
CA SER A 3 1.37 13.69 18.24
C SER A 3 0.57 12.98 19.34
N ILE A 4 0.52 11.66 19.31
CA ILE A 4 0.01 10.87 20.45
C ILE A 4 0.78 11.35 21.68
N PRO A 5 0.09 11.80 22.75
CA PRO A 5 0.82 12.26 23.92
C PRO A 5 1.61 11.11 24.50
N LEU A 6 2.92 11.13 24.39
CA LEU A 6 3.83 10.12 24.98
C LEU A 6 3.56 9.89 26.48
N SER A 7 2.96 10.90 27.14
CA SER A 7 2.50 10.81 28.52
C SER A 7 1.54 9.67 28.83
N ASN A 8 0.82 9.15 27.82
CA ASN A 8 -0.08 8.01 28.00
C ASN A 8 0.62 6.64 27.90
N LEU A 9 1.89 6.61 27.54
CA LEU A 9 2.67 5.38 27.34
C LEU A 9 3.66 5.07 28.48
N ASP A 10 3.77 5.94 29.49
CA ASP A 10 4.73 5.77 30.58
C ASP A 10 4.57 4.43 31.31
N SER A 11 3.34 3.93 31.43
CA SER A 11 3.06 2.63 32.06
C SER A 11 3.46 1.43 31.19
N VAL A 12 3.67 1.64 29.89
CA VAL A 12 4.13 0.63 28.92
C VAL A 12 5.64 0.71 28.78
N LEU A 13 6.17 1.93 28.69
CA LEU A 13 7.59 2.24 28.49
C LEU A 13 8.39 2.17 29.81
N THR A 14 8.25 1.07 30.53
CA THR A 14 8.94 0.82 31.79
C THR A 14 9.55 -0.59 31.80
N SER A 15 10.19 -1.00 32.92
CA SER A 15 10.75 -2.35 33.04
C SER A 15 9.66 -3.43 32.90
N THR A 16 9.99 -4.54 32.25
CA THR A 16 9.03 -5.61 31.89
C THR A 16 8.22 -6.15 33.06
N ASP A 17 8.80 -6.19 34.27
CA ASP A 17 8.15 -6.61 35.51
C ASP A 17 7.09 -5.62 36.02
N LYS A 18 7.10 -4.38 35.54
CA LYS A 18 6.20 -3.29 35.93
C LYS A 18 5.29 -2.82 34.80
N ALA A 19 5.67 -3.15 33.56
CA ALA A 19 4.94 -2.72 32.38
C ALA A 19 3.49 -3.19 32.41
N LYS A 20 2.58 -2.30 31.99
CA LYS A 20 1.15 -2.60 31.78
C LYS A 20 0.85 -2.62 30.29
N GLY A 21 -0.30 -3.18 29.92
CA GLY A 21 -0.80 -3.07 28.55
C GLY A 21 -1.07 -1.60 28.14
N LEU A 22 -1.24 -1.38 26.86
CA LEU A 22 -1.63 -0.07 26.34
C LEU A 22 -2.94 0.40 26.97
N PRO A 23 -3.11 1.71 27.18
CA PRO A 23 -4.39 2.28 27.59
C PRO A 23 -5.51 1.86 26.62
N ASN A 24 -6.72 1.65 27.11
CA ASN A 24 -7.84 1.13 26.33
C ASN A 24 -8.13 1.96 25.05
N GLN A 25 -7.91 3.26 25.09
CA GLN A 25 -8.10 4.15 23.95
C GLN A 25 -7.19 3.81 22.75
N HIS A 26 -6.01 3.23 22.98
CA HIS A 26 -5.10 2.82 21.90
C HIS A 26 -5.64 1.62 21.10
N TYR A 27 -6.65 0.92 21.61
CA TYR A 27 -7.28 -0.20 20.91
C TYR A 27 -8.57 0.17 20.17
N ILE A 28 -9.19 1.32 20.50
CA ILE A 28 -10.54 1.64 20.03
C ILE A 28 -10.69 3.04 19.44
N SER A 29 -9.68 3.90 19.52
CA SER A 29 -9.75 5.28 19.05
C SER A 29 -9.37 5.39 17.57
N GLU A 30 -10.29 5.91 16.76
CA GLU A 30 -10.01 6.25 15.34
C GLU A 30 -8.87 7.26 15.21
N ALA A 31 -8.78 8.24 16.10
CA ALA A 31 -7.70 9.24 16.08
C ALA A 31 -6.32 8.60 16.32
N VAL A 32 -6.23 7.63 17.22
CA VAL A 32 -4.99 6.87 17.44
C VAL A 32 -4.66 6.03 16.21
N PHE A 33 -5.63 5.37 15.61
CA PHE A 33 -5.42 4.58 14.40
C PHE A 33 -4.91 5.44 13.23
N GLU A 34 -5.46 6.64 13.02
CA GLU A 34 -4.98 7.56 11.99
C GLU A 34 -3.51 7.99 12.22
N GLU A 35 -3.12 8.22 13.48
CA GLU A 35 -1.72 8.51 13.82
C GLU A 35 -0.81 7.29 13.60
N GLU A 36 -1.26 6.08 13.94
CA GLU A 36 -0.52 4.82 13.71
C GLU A 36 -0.34 4.52 12.22
N LYS A 37 -1.31 4.86 11.38
CA LYS A 37 -1.17 4.73 9.91
C LYS A 37 0.04 5.48 9.40
N GLU A 38 0.19 6.74 9.79
CA GLU A 38 1.30 7.59 9.35
C GLU A 38 2.63 7.16 9.98
N ALA A 39 2.65 6.99 11.32
CA ALA A 39 3.89 6.79 12.07
C ALA A 39 4.42 5.34 12.01
N ILE A 40 3.55 4.36 11.77
CA ILE A 40 3.92 2.94 11.82
C ILE A 40 3.74 2.27 10.47
N LEU A 41 2.53 2.33 9.89
CA LEU A 41 2.21 1.53 8.70
C LEU A 41 2.83 2.09 7.42
N PHE A 42 2.93 3.42 7.28
CA PHE A 42 3.48 4.08 6.09
C PHE A 42 4.97 4.37 6.18
N ASP A 43 5.50 4.56 7.40
CA ASP A 43 6.93 4.83 7.62
C ASP A 43 7.78 3.57 7.86
N ASN A 44 7.16 2.40 7.96
CA ASN A 44 7.87 1.15 8.21
C ASN A 44 7.50 0.05 7.21
N TRP A 45 8.22 -1.06 7.25
CA TRP A 45 7.89 -2.24 6.47
C TRP A 45 6.61 -2.89 6.96
N SER A 46 5.63 -3.02 6.05
CA SER A 46 4.36 -3.68 6.32
C SER A 46 4.19 -4.91 5.45
N ALA A 47 3.74 -6.00 6.05
CA ALA A 47 3.44 -7.24 5.32
C ALA A 47 2.08 -7.09 4.61
N ILE A 48 2.08 -6.99 3.28
CA ILE A 48 0.89 -6.74 2.46
C ILE A 48 0.43 -7.96 1.65
N GLY A 49 1.15 -9.06 1.71
CA GLY A 49 0.80 -10.28 0.97
C GLY A 49 1.96 -11.25 0.87
N THR A 50 1.75 -12.30 0.10
CA THR A 50 2.74 -13.34 -0.16
C THR A 50 2.90 -13.55 -1.66
N GLY A 51 4.02 -14.17 -2.07
CA GLY A 51 4.23 -14.52 -3.48
C GLY A 51 3.19 -15.47 -4.08
N LYS A 52 2.41 -16.16 -3.23
CA LYS A 52 1.30 -17.03 -3.66
C LYS A 52 0.06 -16.24 -4.08
N ASP A 53 -0.03 -14.99 -3.71
CA ASP A 53 -1.14 -14.11 -4.11
C ASP A 53 -1.08 -13.77 -5.61
N ILE A 54 0.12 -13.80 -6.19
CA ILE A 54 0.43 -13.51 -7.59
C ILE A 54 1.45 -14.53 -8.11
N PRO A 55 1.06 -15.82 -8.28
CA PRO A 55 2.01 -16.92 -8.52
C PRO A 55 2.72 -16.90 -9.87
N ASN A 56 2.13 -16.28 -10.89
CA ASN A 56 2.64 -16.34 -12.27
C ASN A 56 3.13 -14.97 -12.75
N PRO A 57 4.13 -14.91 -13.64
CA PRO A 57 4.49 -13.69 -14.33
C PRO A 57 3.28 -13.05 -15.01
N GLY A 58 3.14 -11.74 -14.88
CA GLY A 58 1.99 -10.97 -15.35
C GLY A 58 0.81 -10.90 -14.37
N ASP A 59 0.82 -11.67 -13.29
CA ASP A 59 -0.24 -11.57 -12.28
C ASP A 59 -0.22 -10.20 -11.59
N VAL A 60 -1.40 -9.61 -11.51
CA VAL A 60 -1.64 -8.31 -10.86
C VAL A 60 -2.80 -8.45 -9.90
N LYS A 61 -2.62 -8.02 -8.65
CA LYS A 61 -3.66 -8.06 -7.61
C LYS A 61 -3.82 -6.69 -6.97
N PRO A 62 -4.97 -6.02 -7.18
CA PRO A 62 -5.28 -4.79 -6.47
C PRO A 62 -5.64 -5.09 -5.01
N MET A 63 -5.33 -4.16 -4.12
CA MET A 63 -5.76 -4.19 -2.73
C MET A 63 -5.81 -2.80 -2.13
N ASN A 64 -6.52 -2.67 -1.02
CA ASN A 64 -6.53 -1.46 -0.21
C ASN A 64 -5.63 -1.67 1.01
N PHE A 65 -4.56 -0.91 1.11
CA PHE A 65 -3.70 -0.89 2.28
C PHE A 65 -4.02 0.33 3.12
N VAL A 66 -4.85 0.16 4.13
CA VAL A 66 -5.27 1.19 5.10
C VAL A 66 -5.73 2.51 4.46
N GLY A 67 -6.55 2.41 3.41
CA GLY A 67 -7.04 3.56 2.64
C GLY A 67 -6.21 3.90 1.40
N MET A 68 -5.01 3.38 1.25
CA MET A 68 -4.17 3.55 0.07
C MET A 68 -4.45 2.44 -0.95
N PRO A 69 -4.94 2.75 -2.15
CA PRO A 69 -5.08 1.76 -3.21
C PRO A 69 -3.70 1.39 -3.76
N ILE A 70 -3.34 0.12 -3.67
CA ILE A 70 -2.08 -0.42 -4.19
C ILE A 70 -2.34 -1.62 -5.11
N ILE A 71 -1.35 -1.96 -5.93
CA ILE A 71 -1.32 -3.18 -6.73
C ILE A 71 -0.04 -3.96 -6.47
N LEU A 72 -0.19 -5.26 -6.30
CA LEU A 72 0.91 -6.22 -6.32
C LEU A 72 1.05 -6.72 -7.76
N VAL A 73 2.27 -6.73 -8.28
CA VAL A 73 2.56 -7.12 -9.66
C VAL A 73 3.71 -8.11 -9.65
N ARG A 74 3.56 -9.25 -10.32
CA ARG A 74 4.70 -10.10 -10.67
C ARG A 74 5.13 -9.77 -12.09
N ASP A 75 6.32 -9.27 -12.25
CA ASP A 75 6.85 -8.92 -13.57
C ASP A 75 7.27 -10.16 -14.40
N SER A 76 7.71 -9.94 -15.62
CA SER A 76 8.14 -11.01 -16.53
C SER A 76 9.41 -11.73 -16.07
N SER A 77 10.22 -11.12 -15.20
CA SER A 77 11.40 -11.73 -14.57
C SER A 77 11.03 -12.64 -13.39
N GLY A 78 9.80 -12.52 -12.88
CA GLY A 78 9.32 -13.21 -11.69
C GLY A 78 9.48 -12.39 -10.41
N ASP A 79 9.99 -11.16 -10.50
CA ASP A 79 10.13 -10.26 -9.36
C ASP A 79 8.77 -9.67 -8.96
N ILE A 80 8.62 -9.41 -7.66
CA ILE A 80 7.40 -8.82 -7.11
C ILE A 80 7.60 -7.33 -6.89
N ASN A 81 6.74 -6.54 -7.50
CA ASN A 81 6.69 -5.10 -7.37
C ASN A 81 5.37 -4.66 -6.72
N VAL A 82 5.39 -3.54 -6.03
CA VAL A 82 4.20 -2.94 -5.43
C VAL A 82 4.15 -1.47 -5.80
N PHE A 83 3.00 -1.04 -6.31
CA PHE A 83 2.79 0.34 -6.76
C PHE A 83 1.48 0.90 -6.19
N GLN A 84 1.39 2.22 -6.14
CA GLN A 84 0.09 2.87 -5.99
C GLN A 84 -0.79 2.53 -7.20
N ASN A 85 -2.01 2.08 -6.95
CA ASN A 85 -2.98 1.72 -7.99
C ASN A 85 -3.67 2.95 -8.58
N THR A 86 -2.89 3.97 -8.94
CA THR A 86 -3.40 5.25 -9.45
C THR A 86 -2.60 5.72 -10.64
N CYS A 87 -3.29 6.10 -11.71
CA CYS A 87 -2.69 6.69 -12.89
C CYS A 87 -2.15 8.10 -12.58
N ARG A 88 -0.90 8.35 -12.92
CA ARG A 88 -0.23 9.65 -12.67
C ARG A 88 -0.81 10.81 -13.48
N HIS A 89 -1.66 10.52 -14.47
CA HIS A 89 -2.35 11.56 -15.25
C HIS A 89 -3.45 12.27 -14.44
N ARG A 90 -4.46 11.52 -13.98
CA ARG A 90 -5.64 12.06 -13.28
C ARG A 90 -6.15 11.15 -12.15
N GLY A 91 -5.29 10.38 -11.51
CA GLY A 91 -5.65 9.58 -10.34
C GLY A 91 -6.62 8.43 -10.57
N MET A 92 -6.88 8.04 -11.85
CA MET A 92 -7.74 6.92 -12.16
C MET A 92 -7.15 5.61 -11.60
N ILE A 93 -7.97 4.78 -10.98
CA ILE A 93 -7.59 3.42 -10.59
C ILE A 93 -7.21 2.65 -11.85
N LEU A 94 -6.06 2.00 -11.81
CA LEU A 94 -5.51 1.28 -12.96
C LEU A 94 -6.09 -0.13 -13.10
N ILE A 95 -6.22 -0.83 -11.98
CA ILE A 95 -6.69 -2.22 -11.90
C ILE A 95 -7.71 -2.31 -10.76
N ASP A 96 -8.89 -2.83 -11.03
CA ASP A 96 -9.98 -2.98 -10.06
C ASP A 96 -10.18 -4.43 -9.61
N GLU A 97 -9.75 -5.42 -10.41
CA GLU A 97 -9.85 -6.85 -10.09
C GLU A 97 -8.55 -7.59 -10.36
N PRO A 98 -8.26 -8.70 -9.65
CA PRO A 98 -7.11 -9.54 -9.93
C PRO A 98 -7.14 -10.04 -11.39
N THR A 99 -6.02 -9.91 -12.08
CA THR A 99 -5.89 -10.30 -13.49
C THR A 99 -4.48 -10.71 -13.83
N ASN A 100 -4.29 -11.33 -15.02
CA ASN A 100 -2.98 -11.57 -15.59
C ASN A 100 -2.80 -10.66 -16.82
N ILE A 101 -1.73 -9.90 -16.84
CA ILE A 101 -1.43 -8.90 -17.87
C ILE A 101 -0.21 -9.34 -18.68
N SER A 102 -0.38 -9.41 -19.97
CA SER A 102 0.72 -9.59 -20.92
C SER A 102 1.18 -8.22 -21.44
N GLY A 103 2.34 -7.76 -20.98
CA GLY A 103 3.01 -6.56 -21.47
C GLY A 103 2.87 -5.35 -20.57
N VAL A 104 1.76 -4.59 -20.64
CA VAL A 104 1.64 -3.30 -19.95
C VAL A 104 0.31 -3.12 -19.22
N ILE A 105 0.35 -2.41 -18.10
CA ILE A 105 -0.82 -1.92 -17.39
C ILE A 105 -1.32 -0.68 -18.13
N ARG A 106 -2.52 -0.75 -18.67
CA ARG A 106 -3.12 0.36 -19.44
C ARG A 106 -4.20 1.05 -18.61
N CYS A 107 -4.05 2.36 -18.43
CA CYS A 107 -5.08 3.16 -17.79
C CYS A 107 -6.40 3.14 -18.57
N PRO A 108 -7.53 2.79 -17.94
CA PRO A 108 -8.83 2.71 -18.63
C PRO A 108 -9.36 4.07 -19.07
N TYR A 109 -8.82 5.18 -18.54
CA TYR A 109 -9.33 6.53 -18.85
C TYR A 109 -8.74 7.10 -20.14
N HIS A 110 -7.41 7.28 -20.22
CA HIS A 110 -6.74 7.88 -21.38
C HIS A 110 -5.60 7.03 -21.95
N SER A 111 -5.60 5.73 -21.63
CA SER A 111 -4.66 4.76 -22.17
C SER A 111 -3.18 5.01 -21.88
N TRP A 112 -2.85 5.78 -20.83
CA TRP A 112 -1.47 5.82 -20.36
C TRP A 112 -1.02 4.42 -19.96
N CYS A 113 0.18 4.03 -20.40
CA CYS A 113 0.70 2.68 -20.23
C CYS A 113 1.91 2.68 -19.30
N TYR A 114 1.89 1.74 -18.39
CA TYR A 114 3.00 1.46 -17.46
C TYR A 114 3.46 0.03 -17.67
N ASP A 115 4.76 -0.21 -17.66
CA ASP A 115 5.26 -1.57 -17.68
C ASP A 115 5.03 -2.27 -16.32
N LEU A 116 5.40 -3.56 -16.23
CA LEU A 116 5.22 -4.33 -14.99
C LEU A 116 6.24 -3.99 -13.90
N LYS A 117 7.19 -3.07 -14.19
CA LYS A 117 8.11 -2.47 -13.22
C LYS A 117 7.66 -1.11 -12.73
N GLY A 118 6.50 -0.61 -13.24
CA GLY A 118 5.88 0.65 -12.86
C GLY A 118 6.35 1.86 -13.67
N GLU A 119 7.19 1.69 -14.67
CA GLU A 119 7.67 2.77 -15.52
C GLU A 119 6.62 3.19 -16.55
N LEU A 120 6.44 4.50 -16.72
CA LEU A 120 5.55 5.06 -17.74
C LEU A 120 6.18 4.86 -19.13
N CYS A 121 5.59 4.03 -19.96
CA CYS A 121 6.15 3.66 -21.27
C CYS A 121 5.40 4.27 -22.46
N ALA A 122 4.15 4.75 -22.30
CA ALA A 122 3.44 5.46 -23.36
C ALA A 122 2.36 6.39 -22.80
N THR A 123 2.18 7.54 -23.46
CA THR A 123 1.18 8.56 -23.15
C THR A 123 0.36 8.90 -24.40
N PRO A 124 -0.48 7.96 -24.91
CA PRO A 124 -1.33 8.25 -26.05
C PRO A 124 -2.24 9.46 -25.73
N MET A 125 -2.56 10.27 -26.72
CA MET A 125 -3.42 11.46 -26.61
C MET A 125 -2.82 12.65 -25.81
N VAL A 126 -1.53 12.64 -25.51
CA VAL A 126 -0.81 13.84 -25.08
C VAL A 126 -0.01 14.32 -26.27
N GLY A 127 -0.54 15.35 -26.93
CA GLY A 127 0.13 16.04 -28.03
C GLY A 127 1.17 17.02 -27.55
#